data_36a99470d1e1c5fd0ec7ed66992bd0d3
#
_entry.id   36a99470d1e1c5fd0ec7ed66992bd0d3
#
_cell.length_a   1.000
_cell.length_b   1.000
_cell.length_c   1.000
_cell.angle_alpha   90.00
_cell.angle_beta   90.00
_cell.angle_gamma   90.00
#
_symmetry.space_group_name_H-M   'P 1'
#
loop_
_entity.id
_entity.type
_entity.pdbx_description
1 polymer ?
#
loop_
_entity_poly.entity_id
_entity_poly.type
_entity_poly.pdbx_seq_one_letter_code
_entity_poly.pdbx_strand_id
1 'polypeptide(L)'
;MPLEKEIIKRGWEIQWFADLEDGKKALKHKTNQLNTIEQVSIYRPHVILAVTNDIPDFINALKVQIFHGFLTHKRPEKNTESHFRIRGFFDLYCTQGPSTTSVFKTLSKKLKHFEVAETGWSKVDPLFPIEKRERHSSPTVMVASTFTKRLSLAYNDAVIKKIKDLSESGLFKFIVVLHPKIPKEIIKRWENIQNNNLKYENTTDLIPLFKKTDIMLADTTSAIQEYLLQKKPVVTFRHNVKRNYLVQIEDVEDIESALNKALEYPTYLLDNINKFTMELHPYQDGQSSARVMDACIDLLTKDTSYMRAKPWNLIRKYKIRKRLGIFTLKSYNRPFKPKM
;
A
#
# COMPACT_ATOMS: atom_id res chain seq x y z
N MET A 1 13.18 -4.20 2.88
CA MET A 1 11.89 -3.55 3.21
C MET A 1 12.07 -2.73 4.48
N PRO A 2 11.36 -1.58 4.69
CA PRO A 2 11.59 -0.71 5.86
C PRO A 2 11.44 -1.43 7.20
N LEU A 3 10.35 -2.18 7.42
CA LEU A 3 10.14 -2.96 8.64
C LEU A 3 11.27 -3.95 8.92
N GLU A 4 11.77 -4.66 7.92
CA GLU A 4 12.89 -5.60 8.08
C GLU A 4 14.16 -4.87 8.56
N LYS A 5 14.45 -3.70 7.97
CA LYS A 5 15.58 -2.88 8.40
C LYS A 5 15.45 -2.43 9.85
N GLU A 6 14.24 -2.01 10.25
CA GLU A 6 13.98 -1.58 11.63
C GLU A 6 14.08 -2.73 12.64
N ILE A 7 13.56 -3.93 12.29
CA ILE A 7 13.65 -5.13 13.13
C ILE A 7 15.11 -5.52 13.36
N ILE A 8 15.91 -5.58 12.29
CA ILE A 8 17.34 -5.91 12.36
C ILE A 8 18.11 -4.84 13.15
N LYS A 9 17.82 -3.54 12.94
CA LYS A 9 18.42 -2.43 13.68
C LYS A 9 18.22 -2.55 15.19
N ARG A 10 17.10 -3.13 15.62
CA ARG A 10 16.79 -3.40 17.04
C ARG A 10 17.46 -4.68 17.58
N GLY A 11 18.23 -5.39 16.75
CA GLY A 11 18.88 -6.64 17.14
C GLY A 11 17.91 -7.83 17.21
N TRP A 12 16.75 -7.75 16.55
CA TRP A 12 15.74 -8.81 16.56
C TRP A 12 15.81 -9.67 15.31
N GLU A 13 15.36 -10.92 15.45
CA GLU A 13 15.26 -11.85 14.35
C GLU A 13 13.96 -11.63 13.54
N ILE A 14 14.05 -11.89 12.24
CA ILE A 14 12.92 -11.87 11.33
C ILE A 14 12.95 -13.09 10.42
N GLN A 15 11.79 -13.72 10.23
CA GLN A 15 11.56 -14.76 9.26
C GLN A 15 10.38 -14.40 8.38
N TRP A 16 10.45 -14.75 7.11
CA TRP A 16 9.40 -14.51 6.13
C TRP A 16 8.62 -15.78 5.87
N PHE A 17 7.29 -15.65 5.73
CA PHE A 17 6.41 -16.75 5.33
C PHE A 17 5.36 -16.28 4.36
N ALA A 18 5.11 -17.05 3.30
CA ALA A 18 4.01 -16.83 2.37
C ALA A 18 3.35 -18.17 2.01
N ASP A 19 2.04 -18.23 2.07
CA ASP A 19 1.22 -19.39 1.73
C ASP A 19 0.63 -19.34 0.31
N LEU A 20 0.63 -18.14 -0.33
CA LEU A 20 0.14 -17.92 -1.68
C LEU A 20 1.30 -17.79 -2.67
N GLU A 21 1.11 -18.29 -3.89
CA GLU A 21 2.14 -18.31 -4.93
C GLU A 21 2.73 -16.93 -5.26
N ASP A 22 1.89 -15.89 -5.31
CA ASP A 22 2.38 -14.52 -5.56
C ASP A 22 3.29 -14.03 -4.42
N GLY A 23 2.96 -14.38 -3.17
CA GLY A 23 3.79 -14.09 -2.01
C GLY A 23 5.11 -14.87 -2.03
N LYS A 24 5.08 -16.17 -2.37
CA LYS A 24 6.28 -17.00 -2.50
C LYS A 24 7.22 -16.44 -3.58
N LYS A 25 6.68 -16.05 -4.73
CA LYS A 25 7.46 -15.41 -5.82
C LYS A 25 8.12 -14.12 -5.35
N ALA A 26 7.39 -13.28 -4.59
CA ALA A 26 7.90 -12.02 -4.05
C ALA A 26 9.03 -12.23 -3.02
N LEU A 27 9.03 -13.35 -2.31
CA LEU A 27 10.03 -13.70 -1.30
C LEU A 27 11.18 -14.56 -1.83
N LYS A 28 11.16 -14.99 -3.09
CA LYS A 28 12.13 -15.95 -3.66
C LYS A 28 13.61 -15.59 -3.42
N HIS A 29 13.92 -14.31 -3.30
CA HIS A 29 15.27 -13.78 -3.06
C HIS A 29 15.64 -13.66 -1.57
N LYS A 30 14.72 -13.99 -0.65
CA LYS A 30 14.97 -13.91 0.79
C LYS A 30 15.60 -15.21 1.31
N THR A 31 16.71 -15.07 2.03
CA THR A 31 17.43 -16.21 2.63
C THR A 31 16.78 -16.68 3.94
N ASN A 32 16.08 -15.77 4.64
CA ASN A 32 15.40 -16.03 5.89
C ASN A 32 13.91 -16.35 5.70
N GLN A 33 13.60 -17.21 4.71
CA GLN A 33 12.24 -17.62 4.40
C GLN A 33 11.93 -18.99 5.03
N LEU A 34 10.78 -19.06 5.73
CA LEU A 34 10.16 -20.31 6.16
C LEU A 34 9.24 -20.80 5.04
N ASN A 35 9.37 -22.06 4.66
CA ASN A 35 8.66 -22.62 3.50
C ASN A 35 7.35 -23.31 3.90
N THR A 36 7.22 -23.74 5.15
CA THR A 36 6.04 -24.46 5.65
C THR A 36 5.51 -23.83 6.93
N ILE A 37 4.24 -24.08 7.22
CA ILE A 37 3.60 -23.58 8.43
C ILE A 37 4.10 -24.27 9.70
N GLU A 38 4.61 -25.48 9.57
CA GLU A 38 5.26 -26.23 10.64
C GLU A 38 6.56 -25.53 11.06
N GLN A 39 7.35 -25.06 10.09
CA GLN A 39 8.55 -24.26 10.38
C GLN A 39 8.19 -22.96 11.13
N VAL A 40 7.09 -22.29 10.76
CA VAL A 40 6.60 -21.12 11.53
C VAL A 40 6.23 -21.51 12.97
N SER A 41 5.61 -22.67 13.16
CA SER A 41 5.24 -23.19 14.48
C SER A 41 6.47 -23.53 15.33
N ILE A 42 7.53 -24.06 14.73
CA ILE A 42 8.82 -24.39 15.38
C ILE A 42 9.59 -23.11 15.72
N TYR A 43 9.60 -22.12 14.85
CA TYR A 43 10.25 -20.82 15.05
C TYR A 43 9.69 -20.05 16.25
N ARG A 44 8.42 -20.27 16.63
CA ARG A 44 7.72 -19.64 17.78
C ARG A 44 7.88 -18.13 17.82
N PRO A 45 7.39 -17.38 16.80
CA PRO A 45 7.53 -15.94 16.78
C PRO A 45 6.80 -15.30 17.97
N HIS A 46 7.38 -14.22 18.53
CA HIS A 46 6.68 -13.41 19.53
C HIS A 46 5.61 -12.54 18.87
N VAL A 47 5.86 -12.07 17.66
CA VAL A 47 4.98 -11.19 16.87
C VAL A 47 4.85 -11.73 15.46
N ILE A 48 3.65 -11.70 14.91
CA ILE A 48 3.40 -11.93 13.48
C ILE A 48 2.80 -10.65 12.88
N LEU A 49 3.54 -10.07 11.93
CA LEU A 49 3.10 -8.92 11.15
C LEU A 49 2.45 -9.41 9.87
N ALA A 50 1.19 -9.08 9.62
CA ALA A 50 0.47 -9.54 8.44
C ALA A 50 -0.11 -8.39 7.63
N VAL A 51 0.03 -8.51 6.30
CA VAL A 51 -0.61 -7.61 5.32
C VAL A 51 -1.98 -8.13 4.88
N THR A 52 -2.26 -9.42 5.12
CA THR A 52 -3.51 -10.11 4.77
C THR A 52 -4.59 -9.88 5.82
N ASN A 53 -5.83 -10.20 5.49
CA ASN A 53 -6.99 -10.02 6.39
C ASN A 53 -7.25 -11.20 7.33
N ASP A 54 -6.49 -12.27 7.21
CA ASP A 54 -6.53 -13.46 8.04
C ASP A 54 -5.12 -13.96 8.36
N ILE A 55 -5.00 -14.73 9.43
CA ILE A 55 -3.73 -15.22 9.95
C ILE A 55 -3.99 -16.53 10.70
N PRO A 56 -3.03 -17.48 10.75
CA PRO A 56 -3.17 -18.72 11.51
C PRO A 56 -3.39 -18.43 13.00
N ASP A 57 -4.56 -18.80 13.52
CA ASP A 57 -4.93 -18.60 14.91
C ASP A 57 -4.22 -19.57 15.87
N PHE A 58 -3.71 -20.68 15.34
CA PHE A 58 -3.03 -21.74 16.10
C PHE A 58 -1.54 -21.46 16.36
N ILE A 59 -0.98 -20.36 15.82
CA ILE A 59 0.36 -19.88 16.21
C ILE A 59 0.20 -18.98 17.43
N ASN A 60 0.95 -19.29 18.51
CA ASN A 60 0.95 -18.51 19.75
C ASN A 60 1.89 -17.32 19.62
N ALA A 61 1.38 -16.21 19.11
CA ALA A 61 2.10 -14.97 18.89
C ALA A 61 1.16 -13.78 18.98
N LEU A 62 1.68 -12.58 19.21
CA LEU A 62 0.95 -11.33 19.01
C LEU A 62 0.66 -11.14 17.52
N LYS A 63 -0.61 -11.01 17.15
CA LYS A 63 -1.06 -10.94 15.75
C LYS A 63 -1.38 -9.50 15.38
N VAL A 64 -0.59 -8.94 14.45
CA VAL A 64 -0.60 -7.52 14.10
C VAL A 64 -0.94 -7.33 12.62
N GLN A 65 -1.96 -6.52 12.34
CA GLN A 65 -2.33 -6.09 10.98
C GLN A 65 -1.56 -4.83 10.62
N ILE A 66 -0.78 -4.86 9.52
CA ILE A 66 -0.01 -3.72 9.03
C ILE A 66 -0.48 -3.22 7.65
N PHE A 67 -1.54 -3.81 7.11
CA PHE A 67 -2.17 -3.52 5.82
C PHE A 67 -1.22 -3.62 4.60
N HIS A 68 -1.81 -3.72 3.41
CA HIS A 68 -1.09 -3.82 2.12
C HIS A 68 -1.35 -2.64 1.19
N GLY A 69 -2.07 -1.63 1.64
CA GLY A 69 -2.42 -0.43 0.88
C GLY A 69 -3.24 0.52 1.73
N PHE A 70 -3.40 1.75 1.25
CA PHE A 70 -4.30 2.69 1.88
C PHE A 70 -5.75 2.23 1.75
N LEU A 71 -6.49 2.30 2.86
CA LEU A 71 -7.92 1.99 2.91
C LEU A 71 -8.70 3.24 2.47
N THR A 72 -9.03 3.32 1.20
CA THR A 72 -9.80 4.44 0.67
C THR A 72 -11.02 3.97 -0.08
N HIS A 73 -11.97 4.89 -0.21
CA HIS A 73 -13.21 4.67 -0.96
C HIS A 73 -12.93 4.65 -2.47
N LYS A 74 -12.49 3.51 -3.00
CA LYS A 74 -12.30 3.33 -4.45
C LYS A 74 -13.60 3.29 -5.24
N ARG A 75 -14.71 2.94 -4.58
CA ARG A 75 -16.03 2.77 -5.19
C ARG A 75 -17.08 3.29 -4.23
N PRO A 76 -17.59 4.52 -4.42
CA PRO A 76 -18.61 5.10 -3.54
C PRO A 76 -19.91 4.30 -3.53
N GLU A 77 -20.19 3.53 -4.60
CA GLU A 77 -21.39 2.71 -4.76
C GLU A 77 -21.33 1.35 -4.02
N LYS A 78 -20.15 0.90 -3.62
CA LYS A 78 -19.99 -0.36 -2.86
C LYS A 78 -19.76 -0.03 -1.39
N ASN A 79 -20.62 -0.63 -0.56
CA ASN A 79 -20.60 -0.55 0.90
C ASN A 79 -19.18 -0.43 1.47
N THR A 80 -18.85 0.76 1.95
CA THR A 80 -17.52 1.14 2.51
C THR A 80 -17.12 0.29 3.71
N GLU A 81 -18.11 -0.33 4.39
CA GLU A 81 -17.90 -1.22 5.52
C GLU A 81 -17.01 -2.44 5.20
N SER A 82 -16.92 -2.86 3.93
CA SER A 82 -16.13 -4.03 3.56
C SER A 82 -14.63 -3.87 3.84
N HIS A 83 -14.09 -2.64 3.71
CA HIS A 83 -12.68 -2.32 3.96
C HIS A 83 -12.33 -2.30 5.44
N PHE A 84 -13.28 -1.94 6.29
CA PHE A 84 -13.13 -1.85 7.75
C PHE A 84 -13.64 -3.09 8.48
N ARG A 85 -13.97 -4.15 7.76
CA ARG A 85 -14.53 -5.37 8.35
C ARG A 85 -13.53 -6.07 9.24
N ILE A 86 -13.82 -6.12 10.55
CA ILE A 86 -13.04 -6.88 11.52
C ILE A 86 -13.36 -8.36 11.40
N ARG A 87 -12.32 -9.16 11.09
CA ARG A 87 -12.45 -10.62 10.96
C ARG A 87 -12.11 -11.36 12.25
N GLY A 88 -11.65 -10.66 13.29
CA GLY A 88 -11.40 -11.21 14.61
C GLY A 88 -10.18 -12.13 14.71
N PHE A 89 -9.12 -11.83 13.96
CA PHE A 89 -7.85 -12.58 14.03
C PHE A 89 -6.74 -11.81 14.72
N PHE A 90 -6.74 -10.49 14.62
CA PHE A 90 -5.66 -9.63 15.07
C PHE A 90 -5.86 -9.15 16.50
N ASP A 91 -4.76 -8.93 17.19
CA ASP A 91 -4.67 -8.32 18.51
C ASP A 91 -4.44 -6.80 18.40
N LEU A 92 -3.74 -6.38 17.33
CA LEU A 92 -3.38 -5.00 17.06
C LEU A 92 -3.61 -4.67 15.58
N TYR A 93 -4.17 -3.48 15.32
CA TYR A 93 -4.25 -2.87 14.01
C TYR A 93 -3.36 -1.62 13.98
N CYS A 94 -2.31 -1.65 13.16
CA CYS A 94 -1.42 -0.50 12.92
C CYS A 94 -1.99 0.33 11.77
N THR A 95 -2.73 1.38 12.10
CA THR A 95 -3.45 2.21 11.13
C THR A 95 -2.56 3.30 10.54
N GLN A 96 -2.94 3.80 9.38
CA GLN A 96 -2.07 4.61 8.53
C GLN A 96 -2.20 6.12 8.80
N GLY A 97 -3.36 6.57 9.24
CA GLY A 97 -3.63 7.96 9.54
C GLY A 97 -5.05 8.19 10.06
N PRO A 98 -5.43 9.43 10.40
CA PRO A 98 -6.69 9.79 11.06
C PRO A 98 -7.94 9.19 10.39
N SER A 99 -8.01 9.22 9.05
CA SER A 99 -9.15 8.71 8.28
C SER A 99 -9.44 7.22 8.51
N THR A 100 -8.43 6.43 8.82
CA THR A 100 -8.57 4.99 9.14
C THR A 100 -8.61 4.75 10.64
N THR A 101 -7.80 5.45 11.41
CA THR A 101 -7.66 5.29 12.85
C THR A 101 -8.98 5.52 13.59
N SER A 102 -9.73 6.56 13.23
CA SER A 102 -11.00 6.91 13.86
C SER A 102 -12.02 5.76 13.76
N VAL A 103 -12.12 5.15 12.59
CA VAL A 103 -13.02 4.01 12.34
C VAL A 103 -12.59 2.78 13.15
N PHE A 104 -11.29 2.42 13.10
CA PHE A 104 -10.79 1.26 13.84
C PHE A 104 -10.88 1.45 15.36
N LYS A 105 -10.64 2.67 15.89
CA LYS A 105 -10.85 2.96 17.31
C LYS A 105 -12.31 2.80 17.75
N THR A 106 -13.26 3.23 16.93
CA THR A 106 -14.69 3.02 17.19
C THR A 106 -15.03 1.53 17.24
N LEU A 107 -14.51 0.75 16.27
CA LEU A 107 -14.71 -0.71 16.24
C LEU A 107 -14.02 -1.41 17.42
N SER A 108 -12.83 -0.98 17.83
CA SER A 108 -12.13 -1.52 18.99
C SER A 108 -12.93 -1.31 20.28
N LYS A 109 -13.45 -0.11 20.53
CA LYS A 109 -14.31 0.18 21.68
C LYS A 109 -15.56 -0.71 21.72
N LYS A 110 -16.16 -0.98 20.54
CA LYS A 110 -17.35 -1.84 20.41
C LYS A 110 -17.03 -3.32 20.65
N LEU A 111 -15.98 -3.82 20.03
CA LEU A 111 -15.65 -5.25 19.98
C LEU A 111 -14.75 -5.71 21.15
N LYS A 112 -13.89 -4.84 21.66
CA LYS A 112 -13.04 -5.04 22.85
C LYS A 112 -12.06 -6.22 22.77
N HIS A 113 -11.71 -6.72 21.58
CA HIS A 113 -10.78 -7.84 21.42
C HIS A 113 -9.53 -7.51 20.62
N PHE A 114 -9.30 -6.24 20.31
CA PHE A 114 -8.09 -5.74 19.66
C PHE A 114 -7.84 -4.29 20.06
N GLU A 115 -6.58 -3.88 19.93
CA GLU A 115 -6.11 -2.50 20.07
C GLU A 115 -5.83 -1.86 18.72
N VAL A 116 -5.68 -0.53 18.72
CA VAL A 116 -5.41 0.28 17.53
C VAL A 116 -4.29 1.26 17.84
N ALA A 117 -3.24 1.22 17.04
CA ALA A 117 -2.16 2.21 17.05
C ALA A 117 -2.09 2.91 15.69
N GLU A 118 -2.07 4.24 15.70
CA GLU A 118 -1.80 5.02 14.50
C GLU A 118 -0.28 5.10 14.31
N THR A 119 0.24 4.40 13.31
CA THR A 119 1.68 4.23 13.10
C THR A 119 2.20 4.86 11.80
N GLY A 120 1.30 5.20 10.92
CA GLY A 120 1.65 5.39 9.52
C GLY A 120 1.78 4.06 8.78
N TRP A 121 2.24 4.10 7.55
CA TRP A 121 2.42 2.90 6.73
C TRP A 121 3.90 2.69 6.36
N SER A 122 4.50 1.66 6.91
CA SER A 122 5.92 1.35 6.79
C SER A 122 6.45 1.26 5.34
N LYS A 123 5.60 0.87 4.39
CA LYS A 123 5.99 0.80 2.97
C LYS A 123 6.50 2.13 2.44
N VAL A 124 5.90 3.23 2.89
CA VAL A 124 6.17 4.58 2.37
C VAL A 124 7.26 5.33 3.14
N ASP A 125 7.83 4.75 4.19
CA ASP A 125 8.93 5.37 4.94
C ASP A 125 10.07 5.89 4.03
N PRO A 126 10.50 5.19 2.95
CA PRO A 126 11.59 5.67 2.08
C PRO A 126 11.23 6.90 1.25
N LEU A 127 9.96 7.32 1.23
CA LEU A 127 9.56 8.58 0.59
C LEU A 127 9.96 9.82 1.41
N PHE A 128 10.34 9.62 2.67
CA PHE A 128 10.62 10.71 3.59
C PHE A 128 12.08 10.73 4.06
N PRO A 129 12.62 11.92 4.39
CA PRO A 129 11.98 13.22 4.19
C PRO A 129 11.74 13.54 2.71
N ILE A 130 10.75 14.40 2.43
CA ILE A 130 10.48 14.86 1.06
C ILE A 130 11.67 15.69 0.58
N GLU A 131 12.28 15.30 -0.53
CA GLU A 131 13.40 16.00 -1.13
C GLU A 131 12.92 17.34 -1.77
N LYS A 132 13.81 18.33 -1.76
CA LYS A 132 13.54 19.61 -2.48
C LYS A 132 13.37 19.31 -3.96
N ARG A 133 12.37 19.95 -4.55
CA ARG A 133 12.13 19.86 -5.99
C ARG A 133 13.19 20.65 -6.74
N GLU A 134 13.78 20.01 -7.72
CA GLU A 134 14.56 20.68 -8.75
C GLU A 134 13.66 20.95 -9.94
N ARG A 135 13.73 22.16 -10.52
CA ARG A 135 13.03 22.45 -11.78
C ARG A 135 13.87 21.95 -12.93
N HIS A 136 13.36 20.99 -13.66
CA HIS A 136 13.99 20.51 -14.88
C HIS A 136 13.38 21.19 -16.10
N SER A 137 14.20 21.46 -17.12
CA SER A 137 13.75 22.00 -18.42
C SER A 137 12.75 21.07 -19.12
N SER A 138 12.88 19.78 -18.88
CA SER A 138 11.97 18.75 -19.38
C SER A 138 11.48 17.90 -18.18
N PRO A 139 10.26 18.18 -17.64
CA PRO A 139 9.73 17.45 -16.49
C PRO A 139 9.48 15.98 -16.79
N THR A 140 9.66 15.16 -15.77
CA THR A 140 9.43 13.70 -15.87
C THR A 140 8.05 13.34 -15.37
N VAL A 141 7.22 12.79 -16.25
CA VAL A 141 5.85 12.32 -16.00
C VAL A 141 5.86 10.82 -15.72
N MET A 142 5.34 10.40 -14.57
CA MET A 142 5.06 8.99 -14.33
C MET A 142 3.69 8.65 -14.90
N VAL A 143 3.62 7.68 -15.80
CA VAL A 143 2.33 7.14 -16.30
C VAL A 143 2.03 5.85 -15.57
N ALA A 144 0.92 5.84 -14.80
CA ALA A 144 0.52 4.70 -13.99
C ALA A 144 -0.93 4.27 -14.29
N SER A 145 -1.15 2.98 -14.56
CA SER A 145 -2.48 2.50 -14.97
C SER A 145 -2.94 1.28 -14.19
N THR A 146 -4.26 1.22 -13.92
CA THR A 146 -4.91 0.03 -13.37
C THR A 146 -5.04 -1.07 -14.44
N PHE A 147 -5.32 -2.30 -14.01
CA PHE A 147 -5.48 -3.45 -14.93
C PHE A 147 -6.91 -3.65 -15.44
N THR A 148 -7.92 -2.98 -14.88
CA THR A 148 -9.31 -3.13 -15.28
C THR A 148 -9.54 -2.43 -16.63
N LYS A 149 -9.67 -3.17 -17.73
CA LYS A 149 -9.73 -2.66 -19.12
C LYS A 149 -10.59 -1.41 -19.28
N ARG A 150 -11.80 -1.41 -18.73
CA ARG A 150 -12.76 -0.28 -18.82
C ARG A 150 -12.26 1.02 -18.17
N LEU A 151 -11.37 0.93 -17.17
CA LEU A 151 -10.88 2.06 -16.37
C LEU A 151 -9.43 2.44 -16.71
N SER A 152 -8.76 1.59 -17.47
CA SER A 152 -7.32 1.67 -17.71
C SER A 152 -7.00 2.53 -18.93
N LEU A 153 -6.19 3.56 -18.72
CA LEU A 153 -5.65 4.38 -19.81
C LEU A 153 -4.66 3.58 -20.69
N ALA A 154 -4.07 2.50 -20.16
CA ALA A 154 -3.10 1.69 -20.88
C ALA A 154 -3.65 1.00 -22.14
N TYR A 155 -4.97 0.85 -22.24
CA TYR A 155 -5.65 0.25 -23.41
C TYR A 155 -6.13 1.29 -24.42
N ASN A 156 -6.00 2.59 -24.12
CA ASN A 156 -6.53 3.66 -24.98
C ASN A 156 -5.49 4.08 -26.02
N ASP A 157 -5.75 3.79 -27.31
CA ASP A 157 -4.85 4.07 -28.41
C ASP A 157 -4.56 5.56 -28.59
N ALA A 158 -5.55 6.42 -28.38
CA ALA A 158 -5.36 7.86 -28.47
C ALA A 158 -4.45 8.38 -27.34
N VAL A 159 -4.56 7.84 -26.11
CA VAL A 159 -3.65 8.18 -25.00
C VAL A 159 -2.24 7.71 -25.32
N ILE A 160 -2.07 6.47 -25.81
CA ILE A 160 -0.75 5.93 -26.21
C ILE A 160 -0.09 6.82 -27.25
N LYS A 161 -0.86 7.20 -28.29
CA LYS A 161 -0.38 8.09 -29.36
C LYS A 161 -0.01 9.47 -28.81
N LYS A 162 -0.87 10.11 -28.00
CA LYS A 162 -0.61 11.43 -27.41
C LYS A 162 0.64 11.44 -26.54
N ILE A 163 0.87 10.42 -25.72
CA ILE A 163 2.08 10.29 -24.87
C ILE A 163 3.32 10.11 -25.76
N LYS A 164 3.24 9.32 -26.82
CA LYS A 164 4.32 9.17 -27.80
C LYS A 164 4.67 10.51 -28.44
N ASP A 165 3.68 11.21 -28.99
CA ASP A 165 3.87 12.50 -29.66
C ASP A 165 4.48 13.54 -28.71
N LEU A 166 4.03 13.62 -27.45
CA LEU A 166 4.58 14.51 -26.43
C LEU A 166 6.02 14.11 -26.02
N SER A 167 6.37 12.83 -26.03
CA SER A 167 7.73 12.39 -25.76
C SER A 167 8.68 12.75 -26.92
N GLU A 168 8.22 12.62 -28.15
CA GLU A 168 9.00 12.95 -29.37
C GLU A 168 9.23 14.47 -29.48
N SER A 169 8.31 15.30 -29.03
CA SER A 169 8.51 16.76 -28.98
C SER A 169 9.59 17.21 -27.97
N GLY A 170 9.97 16.34 -27.03
CA GLY A 170 10.96 16.67 -25.98
C GLY A 170 10.42 17.54 -24.84
N LEU A 171 9.16 17.94 -24.87
CA LEU A 171 8.52 18.75 -23.80
C LEU A 171 8.49 18.01 -22.47
N PHE A 172 8.30 16.70 -22.50
CA PHE A 172 8.24 15.85 -21.31
C PHE A 172 9.08 14.59 -21.47
N LYS A 173 9.58 14.08 -20.35
CA LYS A 173 10.06 12.71 -20.23
C LYS A 173 8.98 11.85 -19.61
N PHE A 174 8.82 10.61 -20.07
CA PHE A 174 7.81 9.70 -19.54
C PHE A 174 8.43 8.43 -18.99
N ILE A 175 7.96 8.00 -17.81
CA ILE A 175 8.23 6.68 -17.23
C ILE A 175 6.88 5.97 -17.07
N VAL A 176 6.68 4.93 -17.86
CA VAL A 176 5.43 4.16 -17.90
C VAL A 176 5.56 2.93 -17.02
N VAL A 177 4.66 2.77 -16.08
CA VAL A 177 4.56 1.59 -15.21
C VAL A 177 3.14 1.07 -15.25
N LEU A 178 2.98 -0.18 -15.63
CA LEU A 178 1.69 -0.81 -15.74
C LEU A 178 1.48 -1.84 -14.61
N HIS A 179 0.23 -2.02 -14.22
CA HIS A 179 -0.10 -3.01 -13.20
C HIS A 179 0.30 -4.42 -13.65
N PRO A 180 0.88 -5.30 -12.79
CA PRO A 180 1.38 -6.63 -13.16
C PRO A 180 0.34 -7.59 -13.79
N LYS A 181 -0.96 -7.28 -13.62
CA LYS A 181 -2.07 -8.05 -14.23
C LYS A 181 -2.45 -7.57 -15.62
N ILE A 182 -1.77 -6.57 -16.18
CA ILE A 182 -2.01 -6.14 -17.57
C ILE A 182 -1.46 -7.21 -18.52
N PRO A 183 -2.22 -7.60 -19.56
CA PRO A 183 -1.80 -8.58 -20.55
C PRO A 183 -0.52 -8.19 -21.29
N LYS A 184 0.29 -9.19 -21.66
CA LYS A 184 1.59 -8.98 -22.32
C LYS A 184 1.47 -8.24 -23.66
N GLU A 185 0.38 -8.42 -24.40
CA GLU A 185 0.11 -7.73 -25.66
C GLU A 185 -0.01 -6.21 -25.47
N ILE A 186 -0.60 -5.76 -24.35
CA ILE A 186 -0.69 -4.33 -24.01
C ILE A 186 0.67 -3.80 -23.57
N ILE A 187 1.40 -4.57 -22.78
CA ILE A 187 2.78 -4.22 -22.38
C ILE A 187 3.64 -4.00 -23.60
N LYS A 188 3.64 -4.94 -24.58
CA LYS A 188 4.40 -4.82 -25.82
C LYS A 188 4.09 -3.56 -26.62
N ARG A 189 2.84 -3.07 -26.59
CA ARG A 189 2.48 -1.80 -27.25
C ARG A 189 3.22 -0.61 -26.66
N TRP A 190 3.34 -0.56 -25.33
CA TRP A 190 4.10 0.47 -24.63
C TRP A 190 5.61 0.30 -24.81
N GLU A 191 6.12 -0.92 -24.85
CA GLU A 191 7.53 -1.21 -25.16
C GLU A 191 7.90 -0.76 -26.56
N ASN A 192 7.02 -0.93 -27.56
CA ASN A 192 7.27 -0.59 -28.95
C ASN A 192 7.33 0.92 -29.24
N ILE A 193 6.77 1.77 -28.38
CA ILE A 193 6.79 3.22 -28.57
C ILE A 193 7.89 3.93 -27.76
N GLN A 194 8.76 3.16 -27.09
CA GLN A 194 9.88 3.72 -26.33
C GLN A 194 10.80 4.55 -27.22
N ASN A 195 11.33 5.63 -26.66
CA ASN A 195 12.30 6.52 -27.30
C ASN A 195 13.20 7.16 -26.23
N ASN A 196 14.00 8.15 -26.58
CA ASN A 196 14.91 8.81 -25.63
C ASN A 196 14.20 9.45 -24.44
N ASN A 197 12.94 9.88 -24.61
CA ASN A 197 12.12 10.54 -23.59
C ASN A 197 10.96 9.68 -23.08
N LEU A 198 10.77 8.44 -23.53
CA LEU A 198 9.74 7.54 -23.07
C LEU A 198 10.32 6.15 -22.77
N LYS A 199 10.22 5.73 -21.52
CA LYS A 199 10.67 4.43 -21.04
C LYS A 199 9.54 3.65 -20.38
N TYR A 200 9.45 2.36 -20.66
CA TYR A 200 8.62 1.42 -19.93
C TYR A 200 9.47 0.74 -18.84
N GLU A 201 8.98 0.76 -17.60
CA GLU A 201 9.64 0.15 -16.44
C GLU A 201 8.81 -1.03 -15.93
N ASN A 202 9.34 -2.24 -16.04
CA ASN A 202 8.71 -3.45 -15.52
C ASN A 202 9.05 -3.63 -14.04
N THR A 203 8.41 -2.87 -13.16
CA THR A 203 8.65 -2.93 -11.72
C THR A 203 7.36 -2.87 -10.91
N THR A 204 7.38 -3.50 -9.73
CA THR A 204 6.34 -3.34 -8.69
C THR A 204 6.80 -2.44 -7.54
N ASP A 205 8.09 -2.08 -7.50
CA ASP A 205 8.62 -1.09 -6.57
C ASP A 205 8.52 0.31 -7.17
N LEU A 206 7.47 1.03 -6.78
CA LEU A 206 7.18 2.37 -7.29
C LEU A 206 7.88 3.48 -6.50
N ILE A 207 8.44 3.19 -5.33
CA ILE A 207 9.06 4.20 -4.45
C ILE A 207 10.17 5.00 -5.15
N PRO A 208 11.15 4.35 -5.83
CA PRO A 208 12.19 5.10 -6.55
C PRO A 208 11.62 5.99 -7.66
N LEU A 209 10.55 5.53 -8.33
CA LEU A 209 9.92 6.28 -9.42
C LEU A 209 9.13 7.49 -8.89
N PHE A 210 8.45 7.35 -7.76
CA PHE A 210 7.77 8.46 -7.09
C PHE A 210 8.75 9.60 -6.73
N LYS A 211 9.95 9.26 -6.29
CA LYS A 211 11.00 10.25 -6.00
C LYS A 211 11.51 10.93 -7.27
N LYS A 212 11.76 10.15 -8.32
CA LYS A 212 12.37 10.61 -9.57
C LYS A 212 11.46 11.49 -10.43
N THR A 213 10.14 11.31 -10.37
CA THR A 213 9.18 11.97 -11.26
C THR A 213 8.59 13.24 -10.65
N ASP A 214 8.23 14.22 -11.49
CA ASP A 214 7.72 15.52 -11.09
C ASP A 214 6.20 15.56 -10.98
N ILE A 215 5.52 14.77 -11.81
CA ILE A 215 4.07 14.69 -11.91
C ILE A 215 3.65 13.27 -12.29
N MET A 216 2.43 12.88 -11.92
CA MET A 216 1.83 11.62 -12.36
C MET A 216 0.66 11.86 -13.29
N LEU A 217 0.59 11.10 -14.38
CA LEU A 217 -0.60 10.89 -15.22
C LEU A 217 -1.15 9.49 -14.94
N ALA A 218 -2.38 9.38 -14.48
CA ALA A 218 -2.96 8.11 -14.07
C ALA A 218 -4.45 7.99 -14.43
N ASP A 219 -5.01 6.83 -14.20
CA ASP A 219 -6.45 6.57 -14.20
C ASP A 219 -7.00 6.45 -12.76
N THR A 220 -7.56 5.29 -12.38
CA THR A 220 -8.10 4.99 -11.03
C THR A 220 -7.17 4.11 -10.20
N THR A 221 -5.89 4.13 -10.46
CA THR A 221 -4.90 3.31 -9.74
C THR A 221 -4.70 3.76 -8.28
N SER A 222 -4.42 2.81 -7.40
CA SER A 222 -4.12 3.10 -5.99
C SER A 222 -2.76 3.78 -5.77
N ALA A 223 -1.88 3.74 -6.77
CA ALA A 223 -0.58 4.41 -6.73
C ALA A 223 -0.70 5.94 -6.55
N ILE A 224 -1.81 6.53 -6.97
CA ILE A 224 -2.12 7.96 -6.79
C ILE A 224 -1.94 8.39 -5.32
N GLN A 225 -2.45 7.59 -4.38
CA GLN A 225 -2.42 7.93 -2.96
C GLN A 225 -1.00 7.93 -2.39
N GLU A 226 -0.20 6.95 -2.79
CA GLU A 226 1.21 6.86 -2.41
C GLU A 226 2.01 8.03 -3.03
N TYR A 227 1.73 8.37 -4.29
CA TYR A 227 2.39 9.46 -4.99
C TYR A 227 2.11 10.83 -4.37
N LEU A 228 0.86 11.10 -4.00
CA LEU A 228 0.44 12.35 -3.38
C LEU A 228 1.16 12.64 -2.05
N LEU A 229 1.68 11.61 -1.36
CA LEU A 229 2.50 11.79 -0.16
C LEU A 229 3.78 12.60 -0.42
N GLN A 230 4.25 12.63 -1.67
CA GLN A 230 5.38 13.48 -2.09
C GLN A 230 4.98 14.94 -2.33
N LYS A 231 3.74 15.32 -2.07
CA LYS A 231 3.18 16.66 -2.36
C LYS A 231 3.35 17.07 -3.83
N LYS A 232 3.35 16.08 -4.72
CA LYS A 232 3.43 16.24 -6.17
C LYS A 232 2.04 16.12 -6.78
N PRO A 233 1.70 16.92 -7.83
CA PRO A 233 0.40 16.89 -8.46
C PRO A 233 0.17 15.59 -9.26
N VAL A 234 -1.11 15.27 -9.41
CA VAL A 234 -1.55 14.12 -10.22
C VAL A 234 -2.63 14.63 -11.20
N VAL A 235 -2.40 14.35 -12.48
CA VAL A 235 -3.42 14.44 -13.53
C VAL A 235 -4.07 13.07 -13.70
N THR A 236 -5.39 13.03 -13.76
CA THR A 236 -6.10 11.76 -13.96
C THR A 236 -7.00 11.82 -15.19
N PHE A 237 -6.86 10.79 -16.02
CA PHE A 237 -7.69 10.60 -17.20
C PHE A 237 -8.88 9.70 -16.87
N ARG A 238 -10.10 10.22 -17.04
CA ARG A 238 -11.38 9.51 -16.81
C ARG A 238 -11.48 8.86 -15.43
N HIS A 239 -11.09 9.60 -14.42
CA HIS A 239 -11.19 9.12 -13.04
C HIS A 239 -12.67 9.07 -12.60
N ASN A 240 -13.08 7.94 -12.03
CA ASN A 240 -14.49 7.65 -11.70
C ASN A 240 -15.08 8.47 -10.55
N VAL A 241 -14.29 9.26 -9.83
CA VAL A 241 -14.72 10.08 -8.69
C VAL A 241 -14.08 11.46 -8.78
N LYS A 242 -14.89 12.52 -8.67
CA LYS A 242 -14.36 13.90 -8.59
C LYS A 242 -13.63 14.12 -7.27
N ARG A 243 -12.42 14.69 -7.36
CA ARG A 243 -11.54 14.99 -6.22
C ARG A 243 -10.87 16.34 -6.40
N ASN A 244 -10.94 17.20 -5.39
CA ASN A 244 -10.35 18.55 -5.44
C ASN A 244 -8.81 18.56 -5.33
N TYR A 245 -8.20 17.45 -4.97
CA TYR A 245 -6.75 17.25 -4.89
C TYR A 245 -6.16 16.56 -6.15
N LEU A 246 -6.97 16.41 -7.22
CA LEU A 246 -6.56 15.87 -8.53
C LEU A 246 -6.90 16.88 -9.63
N VAL A 247 -6.07 16.95 -10.65
CA VAL A 247 -6.43 17.57 -11.94
C VAL A 247 -7.08 16.47 -12.80
N GLN A 248 -8.35 16.62 -13.12
CA GLN A 248 -9.13 15.56 -13.78
C GLN A 248 -9.52 16.00 -15.19
N ILE A 249 -9.25 15.15 -16.17
CA ILE A 249 -9.56 15.33 -17.58
C ILE A 249 -10.33 14.15 -18.15
N GLU A 250 -11.17 14.39 -19.14
CA GLU A 250 -11.95 13.38 -19.85
C GLU A 250 -11.43 13.17 -21.26
N ASP A 251 -10.88 14.20 -21.88
CA ASP A 251 -10.41 14.19 -23.27
C ASP A 251 -8.89 14.05 -23.35
N VAL A 252 -8.43 13.32 -24.36
CA VAL A 252 -7.01 13.05 -24.60
C VAL A 252 -6.25 14.33 -24.96
N GLU A 253 -6.92 15.24 -25.66
CA GLU A 253 -6.30 16.50 -26.09
C GLU A 253 -5.95 17.41 -24.91
N ASP A 254 -6.64 17.26 -23.78
CA ASP A 254 -6.37 18.03 -22.57
C ASP A 254 -5.12 17.57 -21.79
N ILE A 255 -4.51 16.42 -22.16
CA ILE A 255 -3.37 15.86 -21.40
C ILE A 255 -2.24 16.88 -21.26
N GLU A 256 -1.83 17.51 -22.34
CA GLU A 256 -0.68 18.45 -22.36
C GLU A 256 -0.98 19.68 -21.51
N SER A 257 -2.13 20.33 -21.73
CA SER A 257 -2.53 21.53 -21.00
C SER A 257 -2.70 21.25 -19.51
N ALA A 258 -3.27 20.08 -19.14
CA ALA A 258 -3.43 19.68 -17.75
C ALA A 258 -2.09 19.38 -17.06
N LEU A 259 -1.14 18.74 -17.76
CA LEU A 259 0.21 18.51 -17.24
C LEU A 259 0.92 19.83 -16.99
N ASN A 260 0.92 20.75 -17.96
CA ASN A 260 1.54 22.08 -17.82
C ASN A 260 0.92 22.87 -16.64
N LYS A 261 -0.42 22.94 -16.58
CA LYS A 261 -1.13 23.62 -15.47
C LYS A 261 -0.82 23.01 -14.11
N ALA A 262 -0.73 21.71 -14.02
CA ALA A 262 -0.42 21.03 -12.76
C ALA A 262 1.06 21.24 -12.33
N LEU A 263 1.98 21.34 -13.29
CA LEU A 263 3.40 21.62 -13.05
C LEU A 263 3.69 23.07 -12.62
N GLU A 264 2.73 23.98 -12.74
CA GLU A 264 2.80 25.30 -12.11
C GLU A 264 2.65 25.20 -10.59
N TYR A 265 2.24 24.06 -10.08
CA TYR A 265 1.97 23.78 -8.66
C TYR A 265 1.02 24.80 -8.02
N PRO A 266 -0.21 24.94 -8.54
CA PRO A 266 -1.16 25.94 -8.03
C PRO A 266 -1.40 25.76 -6.53
N THR A 267 -1.34 26.85 -5.76
CA THR A 267 -1.48 26.84 -4.30
C THR A 267 -2.73 26.08 -3.84
N TYR A 268 -3.89 26.35 -4.48
CA TYR A 268 -5.14 25.68 -4.15
C TYR A 268 -5.05 24.13 -4.27
N LEU A 269 -4.32 23.65 -5.29
CA LEU A 269 -4.14 22.20 -5.53
C LEU A 269 -3.22 21.60 -4.45
N LEU A 270 -2.11 22.28 -4.14
CA LEU A 270 -1.19 21.84 -3.10
C LEU A 270 -1.83 21.81 -1.72
N ASP A 271 -2.67 22.81 -1.39
CA ASP A 271 -3.42 22.86 -0.14
C ASP A 271 -4.40 21.68 -0.02
N ASN A 272 -5.10 21.37 -1.11
CA ASN A 272 -6.00 20.22 -1.12
C ASN A 272 -5.24 18.88 -1.03
N ILE A 273 -4.10 18.74 -1.71
CA ILE A 273 -3.21 17.59 -1.58
C ILE A 273 -2.74 17.46 -0.13
N ASN A 274 -2.34 18.57 0.49
CA ASN A 274 -1.87 18.58 1.87
C ASN A 274 -2.97 18.13 2.84
N LYS A 275 -4.17 18.70 2.73
CA LYS A 275 -5.32 18.29 3.55
C LYS A 275 -5.62 16.80 3.40
N PHE A 276 -5.68 16.32 2.16
CA PHE A 276 -5.92 14.88 1.89
C PHE A 276 -4.84 13.99 2.48
N THR A 277 -3.57 14.34 2.29
CA THR A 277 -2.46 13.50 2.76
C THR A 277 -2.30 13.51 4.27
N MET A 278 -2.64 14.62 4.96
CA MET A 278 -2.66 14.68 6.43
C MET A 278 -3.72 13.73 7.03
N GLU A 279 -4.87 13.60 6.39
CA GLU A 279 -5.89 12.62 6.81
C GLU A 279 -5.50 11.17 6.47
N LEU A 280 -4.75 10.96 5.38
CA LEU A 280 -4.36 9.65 4.90
C LEU A 280 -3.13 9.11 5.65
N HIS A 281 -2.08 9.94 5.81
CA HIS A 281 -0.78 9.59 6.38
C HIS A 281 -0.07 10.87 6.85
N PRO A 282 -0.27 11.31 8.11
CA PRO A 282 0.25 12.59 8.60
C PRO A 282 1.77 12.60 8.83
N TYR A 283 2.39 11.44 8.92
CA TYR A 283 3.81 11.29 9.24
C TYR A 283 4.71 11.51 8.01
N GLN A 284 5.69 12.41 8.15
CA GLN A 284 6.63 12.76 7.07
C GLN A 284 8.10 12.57 7.49
N ASP A 285 8.32 11.74 8.49
CA ASP A 285 9.63 11.49 9.11
C ASP A 285 10.27 10.14 8.74
N GLY A 286 9.55 9.29 7.97
CA GLY A 286 10.04 7.97 7.60
C GLY A 286 10.16 6.97 8.75
N GLN A 287 9.45 7.20 9.87
CA GLN A 287 9.55 6.40 11.10
C GLN A 287 8.31 5.50 11.35
N SER A 288 7.48 5.24 10.34
CA SER A 288 6.29 4.38 10.51
C SER A 288 6.68 2.96 10.94
N SER A 289 7.80 2.44 10.43
CA SER A 289 8.33 1.14 10.82
C SER A 289 8.70 1.08 12.31
N ALA A 290 9.33 2.13 12.84
CA ALA A 290 9.66 2.23 14.26
C ALA A 290 8.39 2.25 15.12
N ARG A 291 7.37 3.07 14.75
CA ARG A 291 6.09 3.13 15.45
C ARG A 291 5.35 1.80 15.48
N VAL A 292 5.40 1.03 14.39
CA VAL A 292 4.83 -0.32 14.35
C VAL A 292 5.50 -1.23 15.38
N MET A 293 6.84 -1.18 15.47
CA MET A 293 7.58 -2.01 16.44
C MET A 293 7.32 -1.57 17.88
N ASP A 294 7.27 -0.25 18.14
CA ASP A 294 6.94 0.29 19.45
C ASP A 294 5.54 -0.13 19.90
N ALA A 295 4.54 -0.04 19.02
CA ALA A 295 3.17 -0.48 19.30
C ALA A 295 3.09 -1.99 19.57
N CYS A 296 3.93 -2.80 18.93
CA CYS A 296 4.02 -4.24 19.24
C CYS A 296 4.58 -4.48 20.64
N ILE A 297 5.66 -3.78 21.02
CA ILE A 297 6.27 -3.89 22.35
C ILE A 297 5.29 -3.44 23.43
N ASP A 298 4.66 -2.28 23.23
CA ASP A 298 3.66 -1.75 24.16
C ASP A 298 2.56 -2.76 24.44
N LEU A 299 2.04 -3.43 23.41
CA LEU A 299 0.98 -4.42 23.63
C LEU A 299 1.51 -5.74 24.23
N LEU A 300 2.76 -6.12 23.98
CA LEU A 300 3.39 -7.30 24.61
C LEU A 300 3.58 -7.10 26.11
N THR A 301 3.91 -5.89 26.55
CA THR A 301 4.23 -5.55 27.95
C THR A 301 3.02 -5.07 28.73
N LYS A 302 2.07 -4.39 28.08
CA LYS A 302 0.85 -3.84 28.68
C LYS A 302 -0.05 -4.94 29.26
N ASP A 303 -0.72 -4.70 30.38
CA ASP A 303 -1.83 -5.55 30.81
C ASP A 303 -2.96 -5.57 29.77
N THR A 304 -3.35 -6.76 29.35
CA THR A 304 -4.41 -6.99 28.37
C THR A 304 -5.59 -7.79 28.95
N SER A 305 -5.70 -7.88 30.28
CA SER A 305 -6.77 -8.62 30.99
C SER A 305 -8.17 -8.08 30.65
N TYR A 306 -8.27 -6.77 30.37
CA TYR A 306 -9.50 -6.09 29.96
C TYR A 306 -9.97 -6.47 28.55
N MET A 307 -9.09 -7.04 27.70
CA MET A 307 -9.46 -7.44 26.36
C MET A 307 -10.30 -8.71 26.37
N ARG A 308 -11.37 -8.72 25.60
CA ARG A 308 -12.18 -9.92 25.38
C ARG A 308 -11.43 -10.93 24.53
N ALA A 309 -11.81 -12.20 24.63
CA ALA A 309 -11.36 -13.20 23.68
C ALA A 309 -11.88 -12.88 22.26
N LYS A 310 -11.04 -13.13 21.25
CA LYS A 310 -11.44 -13.04 19.84
C LYS A 310 -12.58 -14.03 19.53
N PRO A 311 -13.47 -13.72 18.57
CA PRO A 311 -14.57 -14.59 18.21
C PRO A 311 -14.10 -15.96 17.72
N TRP A 312 -14.91 -16.99 17.88
CA TRP A 312 -14.58 -18.37 17.52
C TRP A 312 -14.23 -18.55 16.06
N ASN A 313 -14.91 -17.88 15.12
CA ASN A 313 -14.61 -17.88 13.67
C ASN A 313 -14.39 -19.26 13.06
N LEU A 314 -15.11 -20.30 13.49
CA LEU A 314 -14.85 -21.70 13.15
C LEU A 314 -14.69 -21.93 11.65
N ILE A 315 -15.61 -21.39 10.83
CA ILE A 315 -15.56 -21.57 9.35
C ILE A 315 -14.28 -20.96 8.76
N ARG A 316 -13.88 -19.72 9.20
CA ARG A 316 -12.66 -19.09 8.69
C ARG A 316 -11.41 -19.83 9.15
N LYS A 317 -11.36 -20.22 10.41
CA LYS A 317 -10.27 -21.02 10.98
C LYS A 317 -10.11 -22.34 10.25
N TYR A 318 -11.21 -23.03 9.95
CA TYR A 318 -11.19 -24.24 9.12
C TYR A 318 -10.63 -23.99 7.73
N LYS A 319 -11.09 -22.92 7.03
CA LYS A 319 -10.58 -22.56 5.70
C LYS A 319 -9.08 -22.26 5.70
N ILE A 320 -8.56 -21.59 6.74
CA ILE A 320 -7.12 -21.31 6.90
C ILE A 320 -6.36 -22.63 7.08
N ARG A 321 -6.82 -23.52 7.98
CA ARG A 321 -6.21 -24.84 8.22
C ARG A 321 -6.18 -25.69 6.96
N LYS A 322 -7.32 -25.75 6.23
CA LYS A 322 -7.42 -26.47 4.95
C LYS A 322 -6.42 -25.91 3.92
N ARG A 323 -6.29 -24.60 3.79
CA ARG A 323 -5.35 -23.95 2.87
C ARG A 323 -3.89 -24.24 3.22
N LEU A 324 -3.58 -24.28 4.51
CA LEU A 324 -2.22 -24.54 5.01
C LEU A 324 -1.88 -26.01 5.15
N GLY A 325 -2.82 -26.91 4.92
CA GLY A 325 -2.60 -28.37 5.03
C GLY A 325 -2.41 -28.88 6.45
N ILE A 326 -2.73 -28.08 7.49
CA ILE A 326 -2.57 -28.46 8.89
C ILE A 326 -3.90 -28.49 9.64
N PHE A 327 -4.15 -29.58 10.36
CA PHE A 327 -5.34 -29.71 11.20
C PHE A 327 -4.94 -29.84 12.67
N THR A 328 -5.27 -28.84 13.45
CA THR A 328 -5.01 -28.78 14.88
C THR A 328 -6.21 -28.17 15.61
N LEU A 329 -6.47 -28.63 16.83
CA LEU A 329 -7.47 -28.05 17.74
C LEU A 329 -6.94 -26.82 18.49
N LYS A 330 -5.63 -26.59 18.47
CA LYS A 330 -5.03 -25.40 19.11
C LYS A 330 -5.62 -24.12 18.52
N SER A 331 -5.92 -23.16 19.37
CA SER A 331 -6.47 -21.86 18.97
C SER A 331 -6.15 -20.83 20.05
N TYR A 332 -5.48 -19.75 19.66
CA TYR A 332 -5.08 -18.68 20.59
C TYR A 332 -5.93 -17.43 20.33
N ASN A 333 -6.97 -17.27 21.14
CA ASN A 333 -7.98 -16.23 21.00
C ASN A 333 -7.73 -14.99 21.89
N ARG A 334 -6.64 -14.97 22.65
CA ARG A 334 -6.17 -13.82 23.43
C ARG A 334 -4.79 -13.37 22.97
N PRO A 335 -4.38 -12.11 23.22
CA PRO A 335 -3.04 -11.64 22.92
C PRO A 335 -1.97 -12.53 23.56
N PHE A 336 -0.89 -12.77 22.82
CA PHE A 336 0.28 -13.45 23.33
C PHE A 336 0.95 -12.60 24.42
N LYS A 337 1.38 -13.26 25.50
CA LYS A 337 2.22 -12.69 26.53
C LYS A 337 3.49 -13.52 26.65
N PRO A 338 4.69 -12.90 26.52
CA PRO A 338 5.93 -13.59 26.82
C PRO A 338 5.92 -14.01 28.30
N LYS A 339 6.45 -15.18 28.61
CA LYS A 339 6.76 -15.54 29.98
C LYS A 339 7.91 -14.64 30.42
N MET A 340 7.71 -13.83 31.42
CA MET A 340 8.79 -13.12 32.10
C MET A 340 9.68 -14.11 32.83
#